data_097d2881b712fd34cf31eee09e8023ed
#
_entry.id   097d2881b712fd34cf31eee09e8023ed
#
_cell.length_a   1.000
_cell.length_b   1.000
_cell.length_c   1.000
_cell.angle_alpha   90.00
_cell.angle_beta   90.00
_cell.angle_gamma   90.00
#
_symmetry.space_group_name_H-M   'P 1'
#
loop_
_entity.id
_entity.type
_entity.pdbx_description
1 polymer ?
#
loop_
_entity_poly.entity_id
_entity_poly.type
_entity_poly.pdbx_seq_one_letter_code
_entity_poly.pdbx_strand_id
1 'polypeptide(L)'
;MKTIITKDGDLEIITQYAKTYMDPPERERVGCRGIIIKDGKVLLSLEERKNVYMSPGGGVENGETLEECVVRELSEEAGLKVKPVKHLLRVDEYCFETLWVNNYFICEIDGECERHLTESEEYNGVKPVWIDIQKAIEIFGDYESKREDQASLYLREYTVLNKCRM
;
A
#
# COMPACT_ATOMS: atom_id res chain seq x y z
N MET A 1 -7.98 14.87 9.16
CA MET A 1 -8.10 13.37 9.27
C MET A 1 -7.58 12.93 10.62
N LYS A 2 -8.12 11.86 11.15
CA LYS A 2 -7.81 11.35 12.49
C LYS A 2 -7.08 10.02 12.41
N THR A 3 -6.10 9.80 13.28
CA THR A 3 -5.31 8.57 13.34
C THR A 3 -5.23 8.07 14.78
N ILE A 4 -5.43 6.76 14.97
CA ILE A 4 -5.35 6.07 16.26
C ILE A 4 -4.41 4.88 16.10
N ILE A 5 -3.49 4.68 17.05
CA ILE A 5 -2.55 3.57 17.04
C ILE A 5 -2.90 2.58 18.14
N THR A 6 -3.05 1.31 17.79
CA THR A 6 -3.31 0.20 18.69
C THR A 6 -2.38 -0.97 18.35
N LYS A 7 -2.46 -2.06 19.09
CA LYS A 7 -1.68 -3.29 18.82
C LYS A 7 -2.56 -4.53 18.93
N ASP A 8 -2.29 -5.51 18.07
CA ASP A 8 -2.79 -6.87 18.17
C ASP A 8 -1.57 -7.78 18.32
N GLY A 9 -1.28 -8.21 19.56
CA GLY A 9 0.00 -8.84 19.86
C GLY A 9 1.15 -7.86 19.61
N ASP A 10 2.10 -8.25 18.77
CA ASP A 10 3.23 -7.40 18.37
C ASP A 10 2.94 -6.57 17.12
N LEU A 11 1.82 -6.83 16.45
CA LEU A 11 1.44 -6.13 15.24
C LEU A 11 0.84 -4.76 15.58
N GLU A 12 1.47 -3.71 15.10
CA GLU A 12 0.92 -2.36 15.21
C GLU A 12 -0.23 -2.18 14.22
N ILE A 13 -1.34 -1.62 14.71
CA ILE A 13 -2.50 -1.29 13.89
C ILE A 13 -2.71 0.21 13.93
N ILE A 14 -2.72 0.84 12.77
CA ILE A 14 -2.99 2.25 12.62
C ILE A 14 -4.40 2.38 12.03
N THR A 15 -5.31 2.97 12.80
CA THR A 15 -6.66 3.24 12.31
C THR A 15 -6.73 4.69 11.85
N GLN A 16 -7.10 4.90 10.61
CA GLN A 16 -7.13 6.19 9.96
C GLN A 16 -8.55 6.50 9.48
N TYR A 17 -9.04 7.69 9.80
CA TYR A 17 -10.36 8.16 9.37
C TYR A 17 -10.18 9.32 8.39
N ALA A 18 -10.67 9.15 7.17
CA ALA A 18 -10.78 10.23 6.19
C ALA A 18 -11.78 11.29 6.69
N LYS A 19 -11.85 12.42 6.01
CA LYS A 19 -12.83 13.47 6.37
C LYS A 19 -14.26 12.98 6.26
N THR A 20 -14.54 12.16 5.25
CA THR A 20 -15.84 11.52 5.04
C THR A 20 -15.69 10.01 5.17
N TYR A 21 -16.40 9.43 6.13
CA TYR A 21 -16.36 7.99 6.35
C TYR A 21 -17.69 7.53 6.98
N MET A 22 -17.92 6.23 6.90
CA MET A 22 -19.04 5.56 7.56
C MET A 22 -18.50 4.58 8.61
N ASP A 23 -19.11 4.57 9.78
CA ASP A 23 -18.83 3.61 10.85
C ASP A 23 -20.16 3.21 11.51
N PRO A 24 -20.68 1.98 11.27
CA PRO A 24 -20.02 0.89 10.52
C PRO A 24 -19.96 1.14 9.01
N PRO A 25 -18.92 0.60 8.35
CA PRO A 25 -18.79 0.74 6.90
C PRO A 25 -19.79 -0.16 6.15
N GLU A 26 -20.10 0.20 4.92
CA GLU A 26 -20.91 -0.66 4.04
C GLU A 26 -20.10 -1.81 3.44
N ARG A 27 -18.79 -1.62 3.27
CA ARG A 27 -17.88 -2.61 2.68
C ARG A 27 -16.59 -2.69 3.47
N GLU A 28 -15.98 -3.88 3.41
CA GLU A 28 -14.64 -4.10 3.92
C GLU A 28 -13.79 -4.76 2.83
N ARG A 29 -12.61 -4.24 2.62
CA ARG A 29 -11.63 -4.77 1.66
C ARG A 29 -10.33 -5.05 2.36
N VAL A 30 -9.89 -6.31 2.32
CA VAL A 30 -8.61 -6.73 2.88
C VAL A 30 -7.60 -6.87 1.77
N GLY A 31 -6.44 -6.24 1.92
CA GLY A 31 -5.37 -6.32 0.96
C GLY A 31 -4.01 -6.34 1.62
N CYS A 32 -3.00 -6.61 0.78
CA CYS A 32 -1.60 -6.64 1.18
C CYS A 32 -0.78 -5.75 0.28
N ARG A 33 0.24 -5.12 0.86
CA ARG A 33 1.18 -4.27 0.15
C ARG A 33 2.60 -4.61 0.54
N GLY A 34 3.52 -4.54 -0.42
CA GLY A 34 4.92 -4.84 -0.21
C GLY A 34 5.75 -3.56 -0.11
N ILE A 35 6.63 -3.53 0.88
CA ILE A 35 7.64 -2.49 1.02
C ILE A 35 8.99 -3.13 0.67
N ILE A 36 9.61 -2.63 -0.40
CA ILE A 36 10.93 -3.06 -0.82
C ILE A 36 11.82 -1.82 -0.89
N ILE A 37 12.87 -1.82 -0.08
CA ILE A 37 13.85 -0.74 -0.04
C ILE A 37 15.19 -1.31 -0.47
N LYS A 38 15.79 -0.70 -1.48
CA LYS A 38 17.07 -1.11 -2.03
C LYS A 38 17.88 0.14 -2.45
N ASP A 39 19.11 0.21 -2.00
CA ASP A 39 20.03 1.32 -2.34
C ASP A 39 19.40 2.71 -2.07
N GLY A 40 18.70 2.85 -0.94
CA GLY A 40 18.08 4.12 -0.53
C GLY A 40 16.81 4.45 -1.30
N LYS A 41 16.32 3.56 -2.13
CA LYS A 41 15.09 3.76 -2.92
C LYS A 41 14.01 2.78 -2.49
N VAL A 42 12.76 3.20 -2.59
CA VAL A 42 11.59 2.37 -2.36
C VAL A 42 10.88 2.09 -3.67
N LEU A 43 10.39 0.87 -3.81
CA LEU A 43 9.56 0.48 -4.95
C LEU A 43 8.13 0.98 -4.73
N LEU A 44 7.61 1.73 -5.70
CA LEU A 44 6.22 2.18 -5.70
C LEU A 44 5.54 1.76 -7.01
N SER A 45 4.24 1.67 -6.98
CA SER A 45 3.41 1.62 -8.18
C SER A 45 2.95 3.03 -8.52
N LEU A 46 3.11 3.40 -9.79
CA LEU A 46 2.59 4.64 -10.32
C LEU A 46 1.42 4.33 -11.26
N GLU A 47 0.25 4.89 -10.98
CA GLU A 47 -0.85 4.95 -11.93
C GLU A 47 -0.65 6.22 -12.78
N GLU A 48 -0.04 6.12 -13.95
CA GLU A 48 0.32 7.27 -14.78
C GLU A 48 -0.87 8.16 -15.11
N ARG A 49 -1.99 7.55 -15.48
CA ARG A 49 -3.20 8.28 -15.90
C ARG A 49 -3.74 9.19 -14.80
N LYS A 50 -3.67 8.76 -13.57
CA LYS A 50 -4.14 9.51 -12.39
C LYS A 50 -3.03 10.30 -11.71
N ASN A 51 -1.78 10.04 -12.07
CA ASN A 51 -0.60 10.58 -11.40
C ASN A 51 -0.61 10.28 -9.89
N VAL A 52 -0.89 9.03 -9.53
CA VAL A 52 -1.00 8.57 -8.15
C VAL A 52 0.02 7.48 -7.88
N TYR A 53 0.77 7.66 -6.80
CA TYR A 53 1.73 6.68 -6.31
C TYR A 53 1.14 5.90 -5.14
N MET A 54 1.56 4.67 -4.97
CA MET A 54 1.25 3.85 -3.79
C MET A 54 2.21 2.68 -3.69
N SER A 55 2.28 2.06 -2.53
CA SER A 55 3.00 0.80 -2.38
C SER A 55 2.32 -0.28 -3.23
N PRO A 56 3.09 -1.12 -3.94
CA PRO A 56 2.51 -2.17 -4.78
C PRO A 56 1.75 -3.19 -3.93
N GLY A 57 0.65 -3.68 -4.46
CA GLY A 57 -0.19 -4.65 -3.78
C GLY A 57 -1.62 -4.65 -4.30
N GLY A 58 -2.48 -5.36 -3.62
CA GLY A 58 -3.89 -5.47 -3.99
C GLY A 58 -4.67 -6.34 -3.03
N GLY A 59 -5.88 -6.71 -3.44
CA GLY A 59 -6.83 -7.46 -2.61
C GLY A 59 -6.48 -8.92 -2.42
N VAL A 60 -6.79 -9.43 -1.24
CA VAL A 60 -6.66 -10.86 -0.92
C VAL A 60 -7.70 -11.65 -1.70
N GLU A 61 -7.28 -12.72 -2.36
CA GLU A 61 -8.18 -13.65 -3.04
C GLU A 61 -8.67 -14.74 -2.09
N ASN A 62 -9.79 -15.38 -2.45
CA ASN A 62 -10.42 -16.39 -1.61
C ASN A 62 -9.47 -17.58 -1.34
N GLY A 63 -9.28 -17.90 -0.06
CA GLY A 63 -8.39 -18.99 0.37
C GLY A 63 -6.91 -18.63 0.42
N GLU A 64 -6.56 -17.41 0.07
CA GLU A 64 -5.17 -16.94 0.05
C GLU A 64 -4.75 -16.41 1.43
N THR A 65 -3.53 -16.73 1.87
CA THR A 65 -2.96 -16.09 3.06
C THR A 65 -2.49 -14.68 2.71
N LEU A 66 -2.23 -13.87 3.73
CA LEU A 66 -1.70 -12.51 3.52
C LEU A 66 -0.34 -12.55 2.82
N GLU A 67 0.53 -13.48 3.20
CA GLU A 67 1.85 -13.66 2.59
C GLU A 67 1.74 -14.08 1.12
N GLU A 68 0.84 -15.03 0.83
CA GLU A 68 0.58 -15.46 -0.56
C GLU A 68 0.06 -14.29 -1.40
N CYS A 69 -0.80 -13.46 -0.82
CA CYS A 69 -1.33 -12.28 -1.49
C CYS A 69 -0.22 -11.30 -1.91
N VAL A 70 0.65 -10.92 -1.00
CA VAL A 70 1.72 -9.96 -1.33
C VAL A 70 2.68 -10.53 -2.36
N VAL A 71 3.00 -11.82 -2.29
CA VAL A 71 3.85 -12.50 -3.28
C VAL A 71 3.19 -12.47 -4.66
N ARG A 72 1.93 -12.82 -4.75
CA ARG A 72 1.18 -12.80 -6.02
C ARG A 72 1.08 -11.39 -6.59
N GLU A 73 0.69 -10.43 -5.77
CA GLU A 73 0.50 -9.04 -6.22
C GLU A 73 1.80 -8.41 -6.73
N LEU A 74 2.92 -8.60 -6.04
CA LEU A 74 4.22 -8.09 -6.49
C LEU A 74 4.67 -8.76 -7.79
N SER A 75 4.36 -10.04 -7.96
CA SER A 75 4.63 -10.76 -9.21
C SER A 75 3.81 -10.17 -10.37
N GLU A 76 2.50 -10.03 -10.19
CA GLU A 76 1.60 -9.55 -11.24
C GLU A 76 1.83 -8.07 -11.59
N GLU A 77 1.99 -7.23 -10.60
CA GLU A 77 2.04 -5.78 -10.75
C GLU A 77 3.45 -5.25 -11.05
N ALA A 78 4.45 -5.75 -10.36
CA ALA A 78 5.82 -5.24 -10.45
C ALA A 78 6.77 -6.15 -11.23
N GLY A 79 6.37 -7.39 -11.54
CA GLY A 79 7.25 -8.33 -12.22
C GLY A 79 8.38 -8.83 -11.34
N LEU A 80 8.17 -8.92 -10.04
CA LEU A 80 9.17 -9.34 -9.07
C LEU A 80 8.69 -10.56 -8.29
N LYS A 81 9.60 -11.53 -8.14
CA LYS A 81 9.45 -12.59 -7.16
C LYS A 81 9.97 -12.06 -5.84
N VAL A 82 9.16 -12.10 -4.81
CA VAL A 82 9.54 -11.56 -3.50
C VAL A 82 9.35 -12.58 -2.40
N LYS A 83 10.11 -12.35 -1.31
CA LYS A 83 9.99 -13.10 -0.07
C LYS A 83 9.57 -12.12 1.02
N PRO A 84 8.37 -12.26 1.60
CA PRO A 84 7.99 -11.43 2.75
C PRO A 84 8.81 -11.87 3.96
N VAL A 85 9.49 -10.91 4.60
CA VAL A 85 10.36 -11.18 5.75
C VAL A 85 9.78 -10.67 7.06
N LYS A 86 8.83 -9.74 7.00
CA LYS A 86 8.20 -9.19 8.20
C LYS A 86 6.82 -8.61 7.86
N HIS A 87 5.81 -8.98 8.65
CA HIS A 87 4.53 -8.27 8.66
C HIS A 87 4.75 -6.98 9.46
N LEU A 88 4.96 -5.88 8.77
CA LEU A 88 5.38 -4.62 9.36
C LEU A 88 4.32 -4.00 10.26
N LEU A 89 3.13 -3.80 9.71
CA LEU A 89 1.98 -3.21 10.39
C LEU A 89 0.72 -3.37 9.53
N ARG A 90 -0.41 -3.00 10.10
CA ARG A 90 -1.69 -2.93 9.39
C ARG A 90 -2.26 -1.52 9.49
N VAL A 91 -2.79 -1.01 8.40
CA VAL A 91 -3.54 0.25 8.40
C VAL A 91 -5.00 -0.04 8.09
N ASP A 92 -5.88 0.26 9.03
CA ASP A 92 -7.33 0.20 8.86
C ASP A 92 -7.80 1.59 8.46
N GLU A 93 -8.15 1.77 7.20
CA GLU A 93 -8.48 3.06 6.61
C GLU A 93 -9.97 3.17 6.33
N TYR A 94 -10.66 4.02 7.09
CA TYR A 94 -12.06 4.36 6.84
C TYR A 94 -12.13 5.52 5.86
N CYS A 95 -12.69 5.27 4.68
CA CYS A 95 -12.83 6.29 3.64
C CYS A 95 -14.13 6.05 2.89
N PHE A 96 -15.02 7.04 2.89
CA PHE A 96 -16.37 6.92 2.36
C PHE A 96 -17.09 5.72 2.98
N GLU A 97 -17.69 4.86 2.16
CA GLU A 97 -18.45 3.70 2.62
C GLU A 97 -17.58 2.45 2.90
N THR A 98 -16.27 2.54 2.70
CA THR A 98 -15.39 1.37 2.74
C THR A 98 -14.37 1.45 3.88
N LEU A 99 -14.20 0.32 4.56
CA LEU A 99 -13.04 0.07 5.41
C LEU A 99 -12.00 -0.71 4.58
N TRP A 100 -10.85 -0.08 4.40
CA TRP A 100 -9.71 -0.69 3.72
C TRP A 100 -8.73 -1.22 4.76
N VAL A 101 -8.58 -2.54 4.83
CA VAL A 101 -7.63 -3.20 5.74
C VAL A 101 -6.37 -3.49 4.94
N ASN A 102 -5.33 -2.69 5.13
CA ASN A 102 -4.08 -2.78 4.39
C ASN A 102 -2.99 -3.39 5.26
N ASN A 103 -2.51 -4.57 4.85
CA ASN A 103 -1.42 -5.28 5.53
C ASN A 103 -0.12 -5.00 4.79
N TYR A 104 0.85 -4.41 5.47
CA TYR A 104 2.14 -4.04 4.89
C TYR A 104 3.21 -5.05 5.30
N PHE A 105 3.92 -5.56 4.30
CA PHE A 105 5.01 -6.51 4.49
C PHE A 105 6.32 -5.92 3.99
N ILE A 106 7.37 -6.05 4.79
CA ILE A 106 8.72 -5.85 4.29
C ILE A 106 9.07 -7.07 3.46
N CYS A 107 9.50 -6.87 2.23
CA CYS A 107 9.83 -7.94 1.30
C CYS A 107 11.25 -7.79 0.77
N GLU A 108 11.86 -8.93 0.46
CA GLU A 108 13.13 -9.01 -0.25
C GLU A 108 12.89 -9.53 -1.67
N ILE A 109 13.66 -9.04 -2.64
CA ILE A 109 13.60 -9.51 -4.02
C ILE A 109 14.27 -10.86 -4.12
N ASP A 110 13.57 -11.83 -4.69
CA ASP A 110 14.02 -13.21 -4.89
C ASP A 110 13.94 -13.62 -6.38
N GLY A 111 14.06 -12.66 -7.28
CA GLY A 111 14.05 -12.87 -8.72
C GLY A 111 13.09 -11.96 -9.46
N GLU A 112 13.00 -12.18 -10.76
CA GLU A 112 12.15 -11.44 -11.67
C GLU A 112 11.18 -12.38 -12.37
N CYS A 113 10.06 -11.86 -12.84
CA CYS A 113 9.06 -12.56 -13.60
C CYS A 113 8.31 -11.61 -14.51
N GLU A 114 7.44 -12.14 -15.33
CA GLU A 114 6.61 -11.33 -16.23
C GLU A 114 5.43 -10.73 -15.45
N ARG A 115 5.12 -9.46 -15.72
CA ARG A 115 3.94 -8.80 -15.15
C ARG A 115 2.67 -9.32 -15.81
N HIS A 116 1.57 -9.32 -15.03
CA HIS A 116 0.23 -9.69 -15.50
C HIS A 116 -0.77 -8.68 -14.95
N LEU A 117 -0.88 -7.54 -15.64
CA LEU A 117 -1.82 -6.48 -15.24
C LEU A 117 -3.24 -6.82 -15.64
N THR A 118 -4.22 -6.37 -14.84
CA THR A 118 -5.62 -6.39 -15.21
C THR A 118 -5.87 -5.35 -16.31
N GLU A 119 -7.01 -5.44 -17.02
CA GLU A 119 -7.37 -4.44 -18.02
C GLU A 119 -7.42 -3.03 -17.43
N SER A 120 -7.96 -2.88 -16.23
CA SER A 120 -8.04 -1.60 -15.54
C SER A 120 -6.65 -1.05 -15.21
N GLU A 121 -5.74 -1.89 -14.76
CA GLU A 121 -4.36 -1.49 -14.46
C GLU A 121 -3.61 -1.07 -15.72
N GLU A 122 -3.77 -1.81 -16.82
CA GLU A 122 -3.19 -1.44 -18.12
C GLU A 122 -3.72 -0.10 -18.59
N TYR A 123 -5.04 0.10 -18.51
CA TYR A 123 -5.68 1.36 -18.90
C TYR A 123 -5.16 2.55 -18.09
N ASN A 124 -4.96 2.38 -16.79
CA ASN A 124 -4.46 3.43 -15.90
C ASN A 124 -2.95 3.62 -15.98
N GLY A 125 -2.26 2.78 -16.74
CA GLY A 125 -0.82 2.87 -16.92
C GLY A 125 -0.05 2.56 -15.64
N VAL A 126 -0.45 1.50 -14.93
CA VAL A 126 0.23 1.05 -13.71
C VAL A 126 1.61 0.51 -14.06
N LYS A 127 2.63 1.05 -13.40
CA LYS A 127 4.01 0.59 -13.60
C LYS A 127 4.84 0.71 -12.30
N PRO A 128 5.82 -0.18 -12.11
CA PRO A 128 6.74 -0.07 -10.98
C PRO A 128 7.73 1.06 -11.21
N VAL A 129 8.00 1.83 -10.16
CA VAL A 129 9.00 2.89 -10.18
C VAL A 129 9.82 2.83 -8.90
N TRP A 130 11.13 3.07 -9.02
CA TRP A 130 12.02 3.20 -7.87
C TRP A 130 12.24 4.67 -7.58
N ILE A 131 11.93 5.09 -6.36
CA ILE A 131 12.01 6.48 -5.94
C ILE A 131 12.85 6.56 -4.67
N ASP A 132 13.76 7.55 -4.61
CA ASP A 132 14.49 7.85 -3.38
C ASP A 132 13.49 7.93 -2.21
N ILE A 133 13.79 7.26 -1.10
CA ILE A 133 12.84 7.16 0.02
C ILE A 133 12.44 8.52 0.58
N GLN A 134 13.39 9.46 0.66
CA GLN A 134 13.08 10.81 1.14
C GLN A 134 12.14 11.53 0.17
N LYS A 135 12.39 11.38 -1.13
CA LYS A 135 11.52 11.94 -2.17
C LYS A 135 10.11 11.32 -2.12
N ALA A 136 10.01 10.02 -1.90
CA ALA A 136 8.71 9.34 -1.75
C ALA A 136 7.94 9.89 -0.53
N ILE A 137 8.62 10.08 0.60
CA ILE A 137 8.02 10.67 1.79
C ILE A 137 7.51 12.09 1.50
N GLU A 138 8.25 12.89 0.75
CA GLU A 138 7.82 14.24 0.35
C GLU A 138 6.58 14.19 -0.54
N ILE A 139 6.54 13.26 -1.51
CA ILE A 139 5.38 13.07 -2.39
C ILE A 139 4.13 12.76 -1.57
N PHE A 140 4.21 11.79 -0.67
CA PHE A 140 3.07 11.42 0.17
C PHE A 140 2.76 12.46 1.25
N GLY A 141 3.77 13.22 1.68
CA GLY A 141 3.60 14.29 2.64
C GLY A 141 2.69 15.43 2.18
N ASP A 142 2.48 15.54 0.87
CA ASP A 142 1.58 16.54 0.27
C ASP A 142 0.12 16.06 0.26
N TYR A 143 -0.26 15.20 1.18
CA TYR A 143 -1.60 14.59 1.21
C TYR A 143 -2.74 15.60 1.36
N GLU A 144 -2.53 16.69 2.11
CA GLU A 144 -3.59 17.68 2.33
C GLU A 144 -3.99 18.44 1.07
N SER A 145 -3.10 18.53 0.07
CA SER A 145 -3.40 19.20 -1.21
C SER A 145 -4.25 18.34 -2.15
N LYS A 146 -4.44 17.06 -1.82
CA LYS A 146 -5.11 16.10 -2.70
C LYS A 146 -6.62 16.05 -2.45
N ARG A 147 -7.34 15.52 -3.45
CA ARG A 147 -8.75 15.12 -3.29
C ARG A 147 -8.86 14.14 -2.12
N GLU A 148 -10.01 14.08 -1.47
CA GLU A 148 -10.20 13.31 -0.23
C GLU A 148 -9.78 11.85 -0.32
N ASP A 149 -10.16 11.14 -1.39
CA ASP A 149 -9.79 9.74 -1.60
C ASP A 149 -8.27 9.55 -1.74
N GLN A 150 -7.63 10.43 -2.50
CA GLN A 150 -6.18 10.43 -2.68
C GLN A 150 -5.45 10.93 -1.43
N ALA A 151 -6.03 11.90 -0.72
CA ALA A 151 -5.47 12.41 0.53
C ALA A 151 -5.37 11.30 1.58
N SER A 152 -6.42 10.51 1.72
CA SER A 152 -6.45 9.37 2.64
C SER A 152 -5.37 8.34 2.29
N LEU A 153 -5.27 7.97 1.01
CA LEU A 153 -4.24 7.06 0.51
C LEU A 153 -2.82 7.59 0.79
N TYR A 154 -2.57 8.86 0.48
CA TYR A 154 -1.25 9.46 0.66
C TYR A 154 -0.88 9.60 2.13
N LEU A 155 -1.82 9.94 3.01
CA LEU A 155 -1.55 9.95 4.45
C LEU A 155 -1.16 8.55 4.94
N ARG A 156 -1.85 7.52 4.48
CA ARG A 156 -1.52 6.13 4.81
C ARG A 156 -0.08 5.78 4.40
N GLU A 157 0.27 6.04 3.16
CA GLU A 157 1.62 5.76 2.65
C GLU A 157 2.69 6.61 3.35
N TYR A 158 2.39 7.87 3.61
CA TYR A 158 3.28 8.75 4.38
C TYR A 158 3.58 8.17 5.76
N THR A 159 2.55 7.72 6.47
CA THR A 159 2.68 7.14 7.80
C THR A 159 3.53 5.87 7.77
N VAL A 160 3.27 4.98 6.81
CA VAL A 160 4.00 3.72 6.66
C VAL A 160 5.47 3.96 6.34
N LEU A 161 5.78 4.82 5.36
CA LEU A 161 7.16 5.06 4.96
C LEU A 161 7.98 5.72 6.07
N ASN A 162 7.38 6.59 6.88
CA ASN A 162 8.06 7.17 8.02
C ASN A 162 8.44 6.12 9.08
N LYS A 163 7.66 5.04 9.19
CA LYS A 163 7.99 3.89 10.05
C LYS A 163 9.18 3.10 9.51
N CYS A 164 9.35 3.07 8.19
CA CYS A 164 10.42 2.33 7.53
C CYS A 164 11.76 3.09 7.49
N ARG A 165 11.74 4.39 7.78
CA ARG A 165 12.91 5.26 7.63
C ARG A 165 13.96 5.05 8.70
N MET A 166 13.62 4.40 9.78
CA MET A 166 14.53 4.15 10.90
C MET A 166 15.64 3.15 10.57
#